data_6e28fdaebaa33569af04753b7fcc4f54
#
_entry.id   6e28fdaebaa33569af04753b7fcc4f54
#
_cell.length_a   1.000
_cell.length_b   1.000
_cell.length_c   1.000
_cell.angle_alpha   90.00
_cell.angle_beta   90.00
_cell.angle_gamma   90.00
#
_symmetry.space_group_name_H-M   'P 1'
#
loop_
_entity.id
_entity.type
_entity.pdbx_description
1 polymer ?
#
loop_
_entity_poly.entity_id
_entity_poly.type
_entity_poly.pdbx_seq_one_letter_code
_entity_poly.pdbx_strand_id
1 'polypeptide(L)'
;MRQPGNKLNTIYISERVQERLRPARYAALTVLVAPMGYGKTTAVEWYLQSRERDAAAICVRANAYSDSVPLFWDGLCRALERAGFAELAGFPCPEDAAGRGLFLELARRTLAGERECVLFLDDFHLLRDRRAAELLCEFARCAPPNVHVIAASRDRFLPGEEVFRLGGRLLQLGKDDLRLNRTELNIYARRCGLDLTEAQTERLEQTCEGWFSAVYLNLRALHEQGALLTEGTDIYEMFTAALLAPLEEDKRLLLAVMSQADEFTAEMARAVTGLDGARALLRELTGQNAFITHLPDGRTYRFHHLLKSCAGAMFAELTEREAYLDRFGDWFFTHGDPLRALRFYARSGNAAGWLRTVAEDAGVQLASADPAEVFACLDRWPREALRADPTALLVLMRRAFSWREIPRMLALRDLLLEAADGPGLSESARGDLRGECDLIMSFLCYNDIAKMSALHRSACRQMSRPAVSIRRYGSFTFGSPSVLMMFHRTPGQMAEEVAVMHESMPYY
;
A
#
# COMPACT_ATOMS: atom_id res chain seq x y z
N MET A 1 -12.82 37.00 24.45
CA MET A 1 -13.17 35.75 25.13
C MET A 1 -12.65 34.62 24.25
N ARG A 2 -11.66 33.81 24.71
CA ARG A 2 -11.25 32.59 23.99
C ARG A 2 -12.42 31.61 24.07
N GLN A 3 -12.94 31.15 22.93
CA GLN A 3 -13.88 30.03 22.91
C GLN A 3 -13.21 28.84 23.61
N PRO A 4 -13.88 28.13 24.52
CA PRO A 4 -13.34 26.94 25.15
C PRO A 4 -13.08 25.92 24.02
N GLY A 5 -11.82 25.55 23.85
CA GLY A 5 -11.44 24.54 22.86
C GLY A 5 -12.28 23.28 23.05
N ASN A 6 -12.74 22.71 21.94
CA ASN A 6 -13.61 21.54 21.90
C ASN A 6 -12.97 20.37 22.65
N LYS A 7 -13.38 20.15 23.92
CA LYS A 7 -12.82 19.10 24.81
C LYS A 7 -13.13 17.68 24.32
N LEU A 8 -14.03 17.54 23.34
CA LEU A 8 -14.44 16.24 22.77
C LEU A 8 -13.33 15.52 22.01
N ASN A 9 -12.30 16.24 21.54
CA ASN A 9 -11.16 15.65 20.82
C ASN A 9 -10.05 15.11 21.75
N THR A 10 -10.37 14.82 23.00
CA THR A 10 -9.39 14.29 23.94
C THR A 10 -9.14 12.80 23.67
N ILE A 11 -7.90 12.46 23.30
CA ILE A 11 -7.46 11.05 23.26
C ILE A 11 -7.49 10.51 24.69
N TYR A 12 -8.23 9.41 24.89
CA TYR A 12 -8.32 8.74 26.17
C TYR A 12 -7.90 7.28 26.06
N ILE A 13 -6.83 6.94 26.75
CA ILE A 13 -6.39 5.55 26.95
C ILE A 13 -6.47 5.28 28.45
N SER A 14 -7.32 4.33 28.84
CA SER A 14 -7.51 3.99 30.26
C SER A 14 -6.25 3.38 30.86
N GLU A 15 -6.07 3.52 32.17
CA GLU A 15 -4.93 2.94 32.88
C GLU A 15 -4.87 1.41 32.69
N ARG A 16 -6.02 0.75 32.65
CA ARG A 16 -6.13 -0.69 32.39
C ARG A 16 -5.55 -1.04 31.01
N VAL A 17 -5.88 -0.29 29.96
CA VAL A 17 -5.32 -0.52 28.61
C VAL A 17 -3.82 -0.25 28.60
N GLN A 18 -3.37 0.80 29.29
CA GLN A 18 -1.94 1.09 29.44
C GLN A 18 -1.19 -0.06 30.09
N GLU A 19 -1.73 -0.61 31.20
CA GLU A 19 -1.14 -1.75 31.89
C GLU A 19 -1.12 -3.02 31.05
N ARG A 20 -2.17 -3.27 30.26
CA ARG A 20 -2.23 -4.39 29.32
C ARG A 20 -1.20 -4.30 28.20
N LEU A 21 -0.82 -3.10 27.77
CA LEU A 21 0.20 -2.87 26.74
C LEU A 21 1.65 -2.90 27.30
N ARG A 22 1.85 -2.68 28.59
CA ARG A 22 3.22 -2.69 29.19
C ARG A 22 4.05 -3.93 28.85
N PRO A 23 3.50 -5.17 28.84
CA PRO A 23 4.28 -6.36 28.50
C PRO A 23 4.76 -6.40 27.04
N ALA A 24 4.24 -5.56 26.15
CA ALA A 24 4.66 -5.50 24.75
C ALA A 24 6.18 -5.25 24.59
N ARG A 25 6.81 -4.57 25.56
CA ARG A 25 8.26 -4.35 25.60
C ARG A 25 9.10 -5.62 25.82
N TYR A 26 8.48 -6.73 26.19
CA TYR A 26 9.15 -8.02 26.42
C TYR A 26 8.67 -9.09 25.43
N ALA A 27 7.59 -8.84 24.73
CA ALA A 27 7.05 -9.74 23.72
C ALA A 27 7.81 -9.59 22.41
N ALA A 28 8.07 -10.67 21.70
CA ALA A 28 8.58 -10.62 20.33
C ALA A 28 7.48 -10.17 19.36
N LEU A 29 6.25 -10.62 19.62
CA LEU A 29 5.07 -10.23 18.85
C LEU A 29 3.94 -9.86 19.81
N THR A 30 3.37 -8.69 19.62
CA THR A 30 2.12 -8.27 20.27
C THR A 30 1.04 -8.16 19.20
N VAL A 31 -0.11 -8.78 19.42
CA VAL A 31 -1.23 -8.75 18.47
C VAL A 31 -2.46 -8.18 19.13
N LEU A 32 -3.02 -7.12 18.55
CA LEU A 32 -4.29 -6.53 18.96
C LEU A 32 -5.38 -6.96 17.97
N VAL A 33 -6.34 -7.76 18.43
CA VAL A 33 -7.45 -8.22 17.62
C VAL A 33 -8.77 -7.71 18.18
N ALA A 34 -9.36 -6.74 17.52
CA ALA A 34 -10.68 -6.22 17.86
C ALA A 34 -11.36 -5.62 16.62
N PRO A 35 -12.69 -5.61 16.57
CA PRO A 35 -13.42 -4.92 15.49
C PRO A 35 -13.00 -3.46 15.32
N MET A 36 -13.53 -2.84 14.29
CA MET A 36 -13.34 -1.41 14.02
C MET A 36 -13.82 -0.55 15.21
N GLY A 37 -13.12 0.56 15.48
CA GLY A 37 -13.56 1.55 16.47
C GLY A 37 -13.28 1.21 17.94
N TYR A 38 -12.57 0.11 18.23
CA TYR A 38 -12.14 -0.23 19.59
C TYR A 38 -10.85 0.47 20.03
N GLY A 39 -10.31 1.38 19.23
CA GLY A 39 -9.14 2.17 19.62
C GLY A 39 -7.79 1.46 19.52
N LYS A 40 -7.66 0.34 18.76
CA LYS A 40 -6.40 -0.40 18.56
C LYS A 40 -5.24 0.52 18.19
N THR A 41 -5.38 1.21 17.04
CA THR A 41 -4.36 2.14 16.53
C THR A 41 -4.03 3.23 17.54
N THR A 42 -5.05 3.82 18.18
CA THR A 42 -4.86 4.88 19.17
C THR A 42 -4.11 4.39 20.41
N ALA A 43 -4.41 3.18 20.87
CA ALA A 43 -3.74 2.57 22.01
C ALA A 43 -2.26 2.27 21.71
N VAL A 44 -1.97 1.73 20.51
CA VAL A 44 -0.59 1.46 20.08
C VAL A 44 0.17 2.77 19.86
N GLU A 45 -0.41 3.77 19.20
CA GLU A 45 0.25 5.09 19.00
C GLU A 45 0.57 5.76 20.33
N TRP A 46 -0.33 5.70 21.31
CA TRP A 46 -0.04 6.17 22.67
C TRP A 46 1.18 5.43 23.25
N TYR A 47 1.23 4.10 23.12
CA TYR A 47 2.35 3.28 23.59
C TYR A 47 3.65 3.68 22.89
N LEU A 48 3.67 3.80 21.56
CA LEU A 48 4.84 4.20 20.79
C LEU A 48 5.34 5.59 21.19
N GLN A 49 4.43 6.58 21.30
CA GLN A 49 4.78 7.93 21.74
C GLN A 49 5.39 7.95 23.15
N SER A 50 4.96 7.06 24.03
CA SER A 50 5.56 6.95 25.36
C SER A 50 7.01 6.41 25.28
N ARG A 51 7.27 5.45 24.37
CA ARG A 51 8.60 4.87 24.14
C ARG A 51 9.55 5.87 23.46
N GLU A 52 9.04 6.65 22.51
CA GLU A 52 9.81 7.70 21.80
C GLU A 52 10.19 8.86 22.72
N ARG A 53 9.31 9.29 23.62
CA ARG A 53 9.58 10.38 24.56
C ARG A 53 10.75 10.07 25.50
N ASP A 54 10.91 8.84 25.88
CA ASP A 54 12.02 8.40 26.74
C ASP A 54 13.33 8.27 25.94
N ALA A 55 13.35 8.60 24.64
CA ALA A 55 14.42 8.36 23.67
C ALA A 55 14.94 6.90 23.67
N ALA A 56 14.12 5.99 24.20
CA ALA A 56 14.47 4.61 24.43
C ALA A 56 14.29 3.73 23.21
N ALA A 57 13.36 4.08 22.30
CA ALA A 57 12.99 3.26 21.17
C ALA A 57 13.04 3.98 19.82
N ILE A 58 13.34 3.23 18.76
CA ILE A 58 13.09 3.59 17.37
C ILE A 58 11.76 2.95 16.98
N CYS A 59 10.78 3.76 16.57
CA CYS A 59 9.45 3.27 16.21
C CYS A 59 9.24 3.35 14.69
N VAL A 60 9.06 2.19 14.05
CA VAL A 60 8.73 2.06 12.62
C VAL A 60 7.23 1.80 12.50
N ARG A 61 6.53 2.58 11.68
CA ARG A 61 5.09 2.47 11.47
C ARG A 61 4.81 2.14 10.02
N ALA A 62 4.18 1.00 9.77
CA ALA A 62 3.68 0.60 8.46
C ALA A 62 2.20 0.23 8.57
N ASN A 63 1.44 0.54 7.52
CA ASN A 63 0.01 0.30 7.47
C ASN A 63 -0.33 -0.51 6.21
N ALA A 64 -1.17 -1.52 6.35
CA ALA A 64 -1.75 -2.19 5.20
C ALA A 64 -2.96 -1.40 4.71
N TYR A 65 -2.98 -1.03 3.42
CA TYR A 65 -4.06 -0.25 2.82
C TYR A 65 -4.91 -1.06 1.83
N SER A 66 -4.42 -2.23 1.46
CA SER A 66 -5.07 -3.17 0.55
C SER A 66 -4.54 -4.58 0.81
N ASP A 67 -5.02 -5.55 0.05
CA ASP A 67 -4.52 -6.93 0.07
C ASP A 67 -3.20 -7.12 -0.72
N SER A 68 -2.70 -6.08 -1.37
CA SER A 68 -1.44 -6.11 -2.10
C SER A 68 -0.24 -6.15 -1.16
N VAL A 69 0.41 -7.31 -1.07
CA VAL A 69 1.65 -7.50 -0.30
C VAL A 69 2.79 -6.61 -0.84
N PRO A 70 3.01 -6.45 -2.17
CA PRO A 70 4.04 -5.56 -2.68
C PRO A 70 3.84 -4.08 -2.28
N LEU A 71 2.60 -3.56 -2.29
CA LEU A 71 2.32 -2.19 -1.84
C LEU A 71 2.57 -2.01 -0.34
N PHE A 72 2.20 -3.01 0.46
CA PHE A 72 2.52 -3.01 1.89
C PHE A 72 4.04 -3.03 2.12
N TRP A 73 4.75 -3.89 1.37
CA TRP A 73 6.21 -4.01 1.45
C TRP A 73 6.91 -2.69 1.14
N ASP A 74 6.51 -2.02 0.04
CA ASP A 74 7.02 -0.70 -0.32
C ASP A 74 6.75 0.35 0.79
N GLY A 75 5.57 0.33 1.39
CA GLY A 75 5.24 1.15 2.56
C GLY A 75 6.13 0.88 3.77
N LEU A 76 6.40 -0.40 4.06
CA LEU A 76 7.30 -0.84 5.12
C LEU A 76 8.75 -0.40 4.84
N CYS A 77 9.23 -0.58 3.61
CA CYS A 77 10.57 -0.14 3.19
C CYS A 77 10.75 1.36 3.39
N ARG A 78 9.80 2.18 2.96
CA ARG A 78 9.84 3.64 3.21
C ARG A 78 9.82 3.99 4.69
N ALA A 79 9.11 3.24 5.51
CA ALA A 79 9.11 3.47 6.96
C ALA A 79 10.45 3.10 7.60
N LEU A 80 11.08 2.01 7.14
CA LEU A 80 12.41 1.59 7.57
C LEU A 80 13.49 2.59 7.16
N GLU A 81 13.42 3.13 5.93
CA GLU A 81 14.34 4.16 5.45
C GLU A 81 14.27 5.43 6.31
N ARG A 82 13.06 5.91 6.61
CA ARG A 82 12.85 7.06 7.51
C ARG A 82 13.39 6.82 8.91
N ALA A 83 13.38 5.58 9.37
CA ALA A 83 13.93 5.17 10.66
C ALA A 83 15.46 4.97 10.65
N GLY A 84 16.11 5.11 9.49
CA GLY A 84 17.57 4.98 9.33
C GLY A 84 18.06 3.59 8.94
N PHE A 85 17.17 2.65 8.58
CA PHE A 85 17.52 1.28 8.20
C PHE A 85 17.58 1.12 6.68
N ALA A 86 18.45 1.87 6.01
CA ALA A 86 18.54 1.95 4.55
C ALA A 86 18.81 0.59 3.86
N GLU A 87 19.62 -0.28 4.47
CA GLU A 87 19.88 -1.63 3.92
C GLU A 87 18.58 -2.47 3.85
N LEU A 88 17.75 -2.42 4.89
CA LEU A 88 16.47 -3.12 4.90
C LEU A 88 15.46 -2.50 3.94
N ALA A 89 15.45 -1.18 3.84
CA ALA A 89 14.58 -0.45 2.93
C ALA A 89 14.86 -0.78 1.46
N GLY A 90 16.08 -1.12 1.11
CA GLY A 90 16.47 -1.54 -0.25
C GLY A 90 16.19 -3.01 -0.57
N PHE A 91 15.69 -3.83 0.37
CA PHE A 91 15.47 -5.24 0.14
C PHE A 91 14.15 -5.48 -0.64
N PRO A 92 14.19 -6.25 -1.75
CA PRO A 92 12.98 -6.54 -2.52
C PRO A 92 11.97 -7.38 -1.73
N CYS A 93 10.70 -7.30 -2.08
CA CYS A 93 9.66 -8.13 -1.46
C CYS A 93 10.01 -9.61 -1.63
N PRO A 94 10.13 -10.41 -0.54
CA PRO A 94 10.53 -11.81 -0.64
C PRO A 94 9.42 -12.65 -1.29
N GLU A 95 9.70 -13.25 -2.44
CA GLU A 95 8.73 -14.07 -3.18
C GLU A 95 8.80 -15.55 -2.81
N ASP A 96 9.95 -16.03 -2.37
CA ASP A 96 10.22 -17.44 -2.07
C ASP A 96 10.89 -17.64 -0.70
N ALA A 97 11.11 -18.89 -0.34
CA ALA A 97 11.73 -19.27 0.93
C ALA A 97 13.20 -18.79 1.05
N ALA A 98 13.94 -18.75 -0.05
CA ALA A 98 15.32 -18.28 -0.06
C ALA A 98 15.40 -16.77 0.19
N GLY A 99 14.56 -15.98 -0.52
CA GLY A 99 14.43 -14.55 -0.32
C GLY A 99 13.98 -14.20 1.11
N ARG A 100 13.04 -14.96 1.68
CA ARG A 100 12.63 -14.79 3.10
C ARG A 100 13.81 -15.02 4.04
N GLY A 101 14.58 -16.10 3.84
CA GLY A 101 15.76 -16.39 4.66
C GLY A 101 16.80 -15.28 4.62
N LEU A 102 17.09 -14.74 3.44
CA LEU A 102 18.03 -13.63 3.25
C LEU A 102 17.52 -12.35 3.93
N PHE A 103 16.25 -12.04 3.79
CA PHE A 103 15.64 -10.90 4.47
C PHE A 103 15.74 -11.02 5.99
N LEU A 104 15.39 -12.17 6.55
CA LEU A 104 15.44 -12.42 8.00
C LEU A 104 16.86 -12.28 8.55
N GLU A 105 17.86 -12.79 7.85
CA GLU A 105 19.26 -12.65 8.25
C GLU A 105 19.74 -11.20 8.19
N LEU A 106 19.39 -10.48 7.11
CA LEU A 106 19.67 -9.05 7.00
C LEU A 106 19.00 -8.25 8.13
N ALA A 107 17.71 -8.52 8.38
CA ALA A 107 16.95 -7.84 9.42
C ALA A 107 17.54 -8.11 10.81
N ARG A 108 17.92 -9.37 11.11
CA ARG A 108 18.57 -9.74 12.35
C ARG A 108 19.87 -8.96 12.57
N ARG A 109 20.69 -8.79 11.52
CA ARG A 109 21.95 -8.06 11.59
C ARG A 109 21.77 -6.55 11.73
N THR A 110 20.85 -5.98 10.94
CA THR A 110 20.66 -4.53 10.85
C THR A 110 19.91 -3.95 12.06
N LEU A 111 18.95 -4.72 12.61
CA LEU A 111 18.13 -4.28 13.75
C LEU A 111 18.76 -4.62 15.11
N ALA A 112 19.79 -5.46 15.16
CA ALA A 112 20.50 -5.76 16.41
C ALA A 112 21.20 -4.52 16.94
N GLY A 113 21.01 -4.22 18.23
CA GLY A 113 21.63 -3.06 18.86
C GLY A 113 21.19 -2.86 20.30
N GLU A 114 21.69 -1.79 20.93
CA GLU A 114 21.32 -1.44 22.31
C GLU A 114 19.96 -0.74 22.41
N ARG A 115 19.55 -0.05 21.31
CA ARG A 115 18.27 0.66 21.28
C ARG A 115 17.12 -0.29 20.96
N GLU A 116 16.03 -0.13 21.69
CA GLU A 116 14.79 -0.83 21.40
C GLU A 116 14.28 -0.40 20.01
N CYS A 117 13.80 -1.35 19.23
CA CYS A 117 13.16 -1.10 17.93
C CYS A 117 11.74 -1.69 17.96
N VAL A 118 10.73 -0.86 17.74
CA VAL A 118 9.33 -1.29 17.72
C VAL A 118 8.78 -1.12 16.31
N LEU A 119 8.38 -2.22 15.70
CA LEU A 119 7.70 -2.22 14.40
C LEU A 119 6.20 -2.31 14.61
N PHE A 120 5.47 -1.30 14.23
CA PHE A 120 4.01 -1.30 14.26
C PHE A 120 3.43 -1.53 12.86
N LEU A 121 2.65 -2.59 12.72
CA LEU A 121 1.95 -2.99 11.50
C LEU A 121 0.44 -2.83 11.74
N ASP A 122 -0.14 -1.78 11.18
CA ASP A 122 -1.56 -1.49 11.36
C ASP A 122 -2.40 -2.08 10.23
N ASP A 123 -3.68 -2.32 10.51
CA ASP A 123 -4.68 -2.91 9.60
C ASP A 123 -4.22 -4.21 8.90
N PHE A 124 -3.43 -5.02 9.58
CA PHE A 124 -2.81 -6.23 9.05
C PHE A 124 -3.83 -7.25 8.47
N HIS A 125 -5.10 -7.18 8.87
CA HIS A 125 -6.20 -8.00 8.33
C HIS A 125 -6.48 -7.77 6.83
N LEU A 126 -6.00 -6.67 6.26
CA LEU A 126 -6.13 -6.40 4.82
C LEU A 126 -5.21 -7.29 3.99
N LEU A 127 -4.09 -7.73 4.55
CA LEU A 127 -3.16 -8.67 3.90
C LEU A 127 -3.71 -10.09 4.00
N ARG A 128 -4.46 -10.51 2.99
CA ARG A 128 -5.11 -11.83 2.96
C ARG A 128 -4.15 -12.96 2.63
N ASP A 129 -2.99 -12.65 2.06
CA ASP A 129 -1.97 -13.64 1.74
C ASP A 129 -1.39 -14.26 3.02
N ARG A 130 -1.59 -15.56 3.18
CA ARG A 130 -1.09 -16.32 4.33
C ARG A 130 0.42 -16.18 4.51
N ARG A 131 1.18 -16.02 3.42
CA ARG A 131 2.64 -15.82 3.45
C ARG A 131 3.05 -14.59 4.23
N ALA A 132 2.23 -13.53 4.25
CA ALA A 132 2.49 -12.34 5.07
C ALA A 132 2.47 -12.64 6.57
N ALA A 133 1.48 -13.41 7.02
CA ALA A 133 1.39 -13.85 8.43
C ALA A 133 2.52 -14.82 8.81
N GLU A 134 2.89 -15.73 7.91
CA GLU A 134 4.02 -16.64 8.08
C GLU A 134 5.34 -15.88 8.23
N LEU A 135 5.63 -14.93 7.34
CA LEU A 135 6.82 -14.08 7.41
C LEU A 135 6.87 -13.25 8.70
N LEU A 136 5.73 -12.68 9.11
CA LEU A 136 5.63 -11.95 10.38
C LEU A 136 6.01 -12.84 11.57
N CYS A 137 5.50 -14.07 11.61
CA CYS A 137 5.79 -15.01 12.68
C CYS A 137 7.25 -15.48 12.65
N GLU A 138 7.79 -15.76 11.46
CA GLU A 138 9.21 -16.10 11.28
C GLU A 138 10.11 -14.96 11.74
N PHE A 139 9.80 -13.72 11.33
CA PHE A 139 10.51 -12.53 11.77
C PHE A 139 10.49 -12.40 13.30
N ALA A 140 9.32 -12.48 13.93
CA ALA A 140 9.20 -12.35 15.37
C ALA A 140 9.98 -13.43 16.16
N ARG A 141 10.12 -14.65 15.59
CA ARG A 141 10.94 -15.72 16.19
C ARG A 141 12.44 -15.45 16.08
N CYS A 142 12.88 -14.89 14.95
CA CYS A 142 14.29 -14.69 14.63
C CYS A 142 14.82 -13.30 15.04
N ALA A 143 13.93 -12.37 15.37
CA ALA A 143 14.27 -11.00 15.73
C ALA A 143 15.18 -10.92 16.95
N PRO A 144 16.13 -9.98 16.98
CA PRO A 144 16.95 -9.71 18.16
C PRO A 144 16.11 -9.34 19.39
N PRO A 145 16.63 -9.51 20.61
CA PRO A 145 15.86 -9.24 21.85
C PRO A 145 15.41 -7.80 22.01
N ASN A 146 16.06 -6.86 21.35
CA ASN A 146 15.70 -5.44 21.35
C ASN A 146 14.63 -5.07 20.31
N VAL A 147 14.13 -6.05 19.53
CA VAL A 147 13.15 -5.82 18.46
C VAL A 147 11.80 -6.39 18.85
N HIS A 148 10.78 -5.57 18.82
CA HIS A 148 9.41 -5.91 19.16
C HIS A 148 8.48 -5.58 18.02
N VAL A 149 7.59 -6.49 17.67
CA VAL A 149 6.58 -6.26 16.64
C VAL A 149 5.21 -6.12 17.27
N ILE A 150 4.45 -5.12 16.85
CA ILE A 150 3.05 -4.93 17.22
C ILE A 150 2.22 -4.98 15.96
N ALA A 151 1.26 -5.89 15.88
CA ALA A 151 0.34 -5.99 14.75
C ALA A 151 -1.10 -5.74 15.20
N ALA A 152 -1.79 -4.81 14.56
CA ALA A 152 -3.22 -4.56 14.80
C ALA A 152 -4.06 -5.13 13.65
N SER A 153 -5.12 -5.85 14.00
CA SER A 153 -5.99 -6.55 13.06
C SER A 153 -7.45 -6.46 13.50
N ARG A 154 -8.39 -6.61 12.57
CA ARG A 154 -9.82 -6.78 12.91
C ARG A 154 -10.14 -8.23 13.23
N ASP A 155 -9.50 -9.14 12.52
CA ASP A 155 -9.74 -10.57 12.58
C ASP A 155 -8.49 -11.32 13.06
N ARG A 156 -8.69 -12.52 13.56
CA ARG A 156 -7.60 -13.43 13.92
C ARG A 156 -6.90 -13.88 12.64
N PHE A 157 -5.59 -13.68 12.57
CA PHE A 157 -4.77 -14.02 11.40
C PHE A 157 -3.61 -14.97 11.72
N LEU A 158 -3.26 -15.12 13.02
CA LEU A 158 -2.18 -16.01 13.44
C LEU A 158 -2.61 -17.47 13.30
N PRO A 159 -1.82 -18.32 12.60
CA PRO A 159 -2.01 -19.76 12.64
C PRO A 159 -1.85 -20.31 14.06
N GLY A 160 -2.68 -21.29 14.44
CA GLY A 160 -2.64 -21.88 15.80
C GLY A 160 -1.28 -22.46 16.16
N GLU A 161 -0.57 -23.04 15.18
CA GLU A 161 0.79 -23.55 15.36
C GLU A 161 1.79 -22.46 15.75
N GLU A 162 1.68 -21.28 15.15
CA GLU A 162 2.56 -20.14 15.45
C GLU A 162 2.27 -19.53 16.82
N VAL A 163 1.02 -19.51 17.24
CA VAL A 163 0.65 -19.14 18.62
C VAL A 163 1.36 -20.05 19.62
N PHE A 164 1.36 -21.36 19.36
CA PHE A 164 2.06 -22.32 20.20
C PHE A 164 3.58 -22.15 20.17
N ARG A 165 4.18 -21.95 18.97
CA ARG A 165 5.64 -21.77 18.81
C ARG A 165 6.17 -20.51 19.47
N LEU A 166 5.42 -19.41 19.44
CA LEU A 166 5.79 -18.14 20.08
C LEU A 166 5.65 -18.22 21.61
N GLY A 167 4.65 -18.98 22.09
CA GLY A 167 4.43 -19.22 23.52
C GLY A 167 4.41 -17.93 24.34
N GLY A 168 5.21 -17.86 25.40
CA GLY A 168 5.32 -16.68 26.27
C GLY A 168 5.91 -15.42 25.62
N ARG A 169 6.42 -15.51 24.37
CA ARG A 169 6.90 -14.36 23.60
C ARG A 169 5.79 -13.67 22.77
N LEU A 170 4.56 -14.20 22.83
CA LEU A 170 3.38 -13.63 22.17
C LEU A 170 2.47 -12.98 23.22
N LEU A 171 2.19 -11.70 23.04
CA LEU A 171 1.14 -10.98 23.77
C LEU A 171 -0.09 -10.83 22.87
N GLN A 172 -1.25 -11.22 23.35
CA GLN A 172 -2.52 -11.06 22.63
C GLN A 172 -3.47 -10.19 23.43
N LEU A 173 -4.01 -9.16 22.78
CA LEU A 173 -5.04 -8.27 23.32
C LEU A 173 -6.29 -8.37 22.45
N GLY A 174 -7.42 -8.59 23.07
CA GLY A 174 -8.72 -8.70 22.40
C GLY A 174 -9.62 -7.49 22.60
N LYS A 175 -10.83 -7.56 22.07
CA LYS A 175 -11.86 -6.52 22.23
C LYS A 175 -12.14 -6.23 23.72
N ASP A 176 -12.14 -7.25 24.58
CA ASP A 176 -12.44 -7.11 25.99
C ASP A 176 -11.34 -6.38 26.78
N ASP A 177 -10.10 -6.39 26.26
CA ASP A 177 -9.00 -5.61 26.81
C ASP A 177 -9.10 -4.12 26.42
N LEU A 178 -9.76 -3.80 25.31
CA LEU A 178 -9.83 -2.45 24.74
C LEU A 178 -11.14 -1.71 25.04
N ARG A 179 -12.27 -2.43 25.21
CA ARG A 179 -13.57 -1.80 25.48
C ARG A 179 -13.55 -0.99 26.77
N LEU A 180 -14.28 0.11 26.78
CA LEU A 180 -14.50 0.92 28.00
C LEU A 180 -15.44 0.20 28.95
N ASN A 181 -15.07 0.12 30.22
CA ASN A 181 -15.99 -0.25 31.28
C ASN A 181 -16.75 1.00 31.78
N ARG A 182 -17.77 0.79 32.64
CA ARG A 182 -18.62 1.86 33.19
C ARG A 182 -17.81 3.00 33.82
N THR A 183 -16.79 2.68 34.60
CA THR A 183 -15.94 3.67 35.27
C THR A 183 -15.14 4.48 34.24
N GLU A 184 -14.53 3.80 33.28
CA GLU A 184 -13.73 4.41 32.20
C GLU A 184 -14.60 5.29 31.28
N LEU A 185 -15.85 4.86 31.00
CA LEU A 185 -16.84 5.64 30.25
C LEU A 185 -17.13 6.97 30.96
N ASN A 186 -17.40 6.94 32.25
CA ASN A 186 -17.67 8.17 33.03
C ASN A 186 -16.43 9.07 33.11
N ILE A 187 -15.23 8.50 33.27
CA ILE A 187 -13.98 9.29 33.23
C ILE A 187 -13.82 9.96 31.86
N TYR A 188 -14.07 9.23 30.79
CA TYR A 188 -13.97 9.75 29.44
C TYR A 188 -14.97 10.88 29.18
N ALA A 189 -16.25 10.69 29.55
CA ALA A 189 -17.29 11.72 29.44
C ALA A 189 -16.90 13.01 30.16
N ARG A 190 -16.40 12.92 31.41
CA ARG A 190 -15.89 14.09 32.15
C ARG A 190 -14.74 14.79 31.47
N ARG A 191 -13.80 14.03 30.86
CA ARG A 191 -12.71 14.64 30.06
C ARG A 191 -13.25 15.38 28.83
N CYS A 192 -14.35 14.89 28.25
CA CYS A 192 -15.06 15.58 27.19
C CYS A 192 -15.88 16.79 27.68
N GLY A 193 -15.93 17.04 28.98
CA GLY A 193 -16.68 18.14 29.59
C GLY A 193 -18.15 17.85 29.82
N LEU A 194 -18.53 16.58 29.90
CA LEU A 194 -19.88 16.09 30.12
C LEU A 194 -19.98 15.33 31.43
N ASP A 195 -20.95 15.71 32.27
CA ASP A 195 -21.34 14.96 33.46
C ASP A 195 -22.61 14.16 33.13
N LEU A 196 -22.44 12.83 33.00
CA LEU A 196 -23.56 11.93 32.68
C LEU A 196 -24.40 11.65 33.90
N THR A 197 -25.71 11.61 33.71
CA THR A 197 -26.64 11.06 34.72
C THR A 197 -26.50 9.54 34.76
N GLU A 198 -26.97 8.93 35.85
CA GLU A 198 -26.94 7.46 36.00
C GLU A 198 -27.68 6.77 34.86
N ALA A 199 -28.86 7.28 34.49
CA ALA A 199 -29.65 6.76 33.36
C ALA A 199 -28.94 6.89 32.01
N GLN A 200 -28.19 7.99 31.76
CA GLN A 200 -27.40 8.15 30.56
C GLN A 200 -26.22 7.19 30.52
N THR A 201 -25.54 6.98 31.67
CA THR A 201 -24.44 6.03 31.78
C THR A 201 -24.92 4.61 31.51
N GLU A 202 -26.02 4.20 32.12
CA GLU A 202 -26.61 2.87 31.91
C GLU A 202 -27.02 2.63 30.46
N ARG A 203 -27.65 3.63 29.85
CA ARG A 203 -28.03 3.56 28.44
C ARG A 203 -26.81 3.45 27.52
N LEU A 204 -25.75 4.23 27.75
CA LEU A 204 -24.51 4.15 26.96
C LEU A 204 -23.81 2.80 27.15
N GLU A 205 -23.82 2.24 28.36
CA GLU A 205 -23.25 0.92 28.63
C GLU A 205 -23.99 -0.17 27.85
N GLN A 206 -25.32 -0.14 27.86
CA GLN A 206 -26.17 -1.11 27.16
C GLN A 206 -26.09 -0.98 25.63
N THR A 207 -26.12 0.24 25.10
CA THR A 207 -26.14 0.48 23.63
C THR A 207 -24.77 0.42 22.99
N CYS A 208 -23.72 0.86 23.67
CA CYS A 208 -22.38 0.92 23.11
C CYS A 208 -21.50 -0.27 23.52
N GLU A 209 -21.87 -1.05 24.55
CA GLU A 209 -21.09 -2.17 25.09
C GLU A 209 -19.60 -1.83 25.31
N GLY A 210 -19.31 -0.58 25.62
CA GLY A 210 -17.95 -0.07 25.74
C GLY A 210 -17.18 0.14 24.44
N TRP A 211 -17.85 0.07 23.30
CA TRP A 211 -17.27 0.37 22.00
C TRP A 211 -16.92 1.86 21.88
N PHE A 212 -15.63 2.16 21.85
CA PHE A 212 -15.11 3.52 21.98
C PHE A 212 -15.72 4.49 20.94
N SER A 213 -15.80 4.08 19.67
CA SER A 213 -16.36 4.96 18.63
C SER A 213 -17.83 5.26 18.84
N ALA A 214 -18.64 4.29 19.27
CA ALA A 214 -20.06 4.51 19.56
C ALA A 214 -20.24 5.41 20.81
N VAL A 215 -19.43 5.22 21.83
CA VAL A 215 -19.42 6.09 23.01
C VAL A 215 -19.09 7.52 22.62
N TYR A 216 -18.01 7.72 21.82
CA TYR A 216 -17.61 9.04 21.33
C TYR A 216 -18.73 9.74 20.56
N LEU A 217 -19.37 9.05 19.61
CA LEU A 217 -20.46 9.63 18.80
C LEU A 217 -21.67 10.02 19.66
N ASN A 218 -22.00 9.18 20.64
CA ASN A 218 -23.08 9.49 21.58
C ASN A 218 -22.76 10.69 22.47
N LEU A 219 -21.52 10.78 23.00
CA LEU A 219 -21.10 11.95 23.78
C LEU A 219 -21.12 13.22 22.95
N ARG A 220 -20.74 13.13 21.67
CA ARG A 220 -20.80 14.27 20.76
C ARG A 220 -22.25 14.70 20.47
N ALA A 221 -23.13 13.78 20.19
CA ALA A 221 -24.57 14.08 20.00
C ALA A 221 -25.19 14.70 21.26
N LEU A 222 -24.85 14.18 22.44
CA LEU A 222 -25.28 14.75 23.71
C LEU A 222 -24.78 16.18 23.90
N HIS A 223 -23.53 16.47 23.52
CA HIS A 223 -22.94 17.79 23.61
C HIS A 223 -23.56 18.79 22.62
N GLU A 224 -23.78 18.37 21.38
CA GLU A 224 -24.24 19.25 20.29
C GLU A 224 -25.77 19.37 20.23
N GLN A 225 -26.49 18.28 20.53
CA GLN A 225 -27.95 18.17 20.37
C GLN A 225 -28.71 18.00 21.69
N GLY A 226 -28.01 17.79 22.80
CA GLY A 226 -28.62 17.61 24.13
C GLY A 226 -29.26 16.22 24.34
N ALA A 227 -29.09 15.27 23.41
CA ALA A 227 -29.67 13.94 23.47
C ALA A 227 -28.69 12.87 23.00
N LEU A 228 -28.82 11.65 23.56
CA LEU A 228 -28.12 10.46 23.07
C LEU A 228 -28.79 9.99 21.76
N LEU A 229 -27.99 9.37 20.89
CA LEU A 229 -28.46 8.79 19.64
C LEU A 229 -29.48 7.66 19.90
N THR A 230 -30.37 7.41 18.94
CA THR A 230 -31.44 6.40 19.07
C THR A 230 -30.85 4.97 18.93
N GLU A 231 -31.51 4.01 19.60
CA GLU A 231 -31.14 2.59 19.51
C GLU A 231 -31.39 2.04 18.11
N GLY A 232 -30.51 1.13 17.63
CA GLY A 232 -30.69 0.42 16.37
C GLY A 232 -30.18 1.14 15.13
N THR A 233 -29.64 2.36 15.26
CA THR A 233 -29.04 3.08 14.11
C THR A 233 -27.67 2.48 13.78
N ASP A 234 -27.41 2.20 12.50
CA ASP A 234 -26.08 1.76 12.04
C ASP A 234 -25.02 2.81 12.38
N ILE A 235 -23.85 2.35 12.81
CA ILE A 235 -22.73 3.24 13.15
C ILE A 235 -22.34 4.16 12.00
N TYR A 236 -22.49 3.71 10.75
CA TYR A 236 -22.21 4.53 9.57
C TYR A 236 -23.24 5.63 9.39
N GLU A 237 -24.53 5.33 9.62
CA GLU A 237 -25.60 6.33 9.60
C GLU A 237 -25.42 7.34 10.73
N MET A 238 -25.13 6.86 11.94
CA MET A 238 -24.83 7.70 13.11
C MET A 238 -23.65 8.63 12.83
N PHE A 239 -22.59 8.09 12.26
CA PHE A 239 -21.38 8.84 11.93
C PHE A 239 -21.67 9.91 10.87
N THR A 240 -22.41 9.55 9.83
CA THR A 240 -22.77 10.45 8.74
C THR A 240 -23.67 11.58 9.24
N ALA A 241 -24.68 11.26 10.02
CA ALA A 241 -25.61 12.25 10.57
C ALA A 241 -24.92 13.22 11.56
N ALA A 242 -24.07 12.70 12.44
CA ALA A 242 -23.44 13.50 13.49
C ALA A 242 -22.21 14.28 13.02
N LEU A 243 -21.46 13.77 12.05
CA LEU A 243 -20.16 14.33 11.69
C LEU A 243 -20.07 14.88 10.27
N LEU A 244 -20.74 14.27 9.29
CA LEU A 244 -20.61 14.66 7.88
C LEU A 244 -21.74 15.56 7.39
N ALA A 245 -22.98 15.27 7.79
CA ALA A 245 -24.13 16.05 7.33
C ALA A 245 -24.08 17.55 7.72
N PRO A 246 -23.60 17.93 8.93
CA PRO A 246 -23.50 19.35 9.32
C PRO A 246 -22.39 20.14 8.63
N LEU A 247 -21.49 19.49 7.88
CA LEU A 247 -20.34 20.14 7.27
C LEU A 247 -20.75 20.95 6.03
N GLU A 248 -20.04 22.07 5.81
CA GLU A 248 -20.08 22.84 4.57
C GLU A 248 -19.64 22.02 3.36
N GLU A 249 -20.08 22.42 2.17
CA GLU A 249 -19.88 21.68 0.92
C GLU A 249 -18.39 21.42 0.63
N ASP A 250 -17.52 22.43 0.75
CA ASP A 250 -16.09 22.29 0.52
C ASP A 250 -15.43 21.26 1.46
N LYS A 251 -15.87 21.23 2.73
CA LYS A 251 -15.37 20.26 3.72
C LYS A 251 -15.85 18.84 3.36
N ARG A 252 -17.11 18.69 2.95
CA ARG A 252 -17.65 17.40 2.50
C ARG A 252 -16.94 16.90 1.26
N LEU A 253 -16.74 17.78 0.26
CA LEU A 253 -15.99 17.46 -0.95
C LEU A 253 -14.56 17.01 -0.64
N LEU A 254 -13.85 17.79 0.20
CA LEU A 254 -12.49 17.47 0.60
C LEU A 254 -12.43 16.09 1.29
N LEU A 255 -13.34 15.79 2.21
CA LEU A 255 -13.38 14.51 2.88
C LEU A 255 -13.73 13.37 1.91
N ALA A 256 -14.73 13.55 1.06
CA ALA A 256 -15.15 12.57 0.07
C ALA A 256 -14.00 12.22 -0.88
N VAL A 257 -13.35 13.22 -1.48
CA VAL A 257 -12.27 13.01 -2.43
C VAL A 257 -11.05 12.41 -1.73
N MET A 258 -10.60 12.98 -0.60
CA MET A 258 -9.40 12.50 0.08
C MET A 258 -9.58 11.15 0.78
N SER A 259 -10.82 10.65 0.92
CA SER A 259 -11.07 9.27 1.37
C SER A 259 -10.47 8.21 0.45
N GLN A 260 -10.19 8.56 -0.80
CA GLN A 260 -9.61 7.66 -1.79
C GLN A 260 -8.11 7.44 -1.59
N ALA A 261 -7.44 8.36 -0.89
CA ALA A 261 -6.04 8.22 -0.50
C ALA A 261 -5.92 7.56 0.88
N ASP A 262 -4.83 6.85 1.10
CA ASP A 262 -4.52 6.23 2.38
C ASP A 262 -3.86 7.24 3.32
N GLU A 263 -2.89 7.96 2.78
CA GLU A 263 -2.23 9.09 3.40
C GLU A 263 -2.10 10.22 2.37
N PHE A 264 -2.17 11.46 2.82
CA PHE A 264 -2.10 12.60 1.90
C PHE A 264 -1.56 13.85 2.60
N THR A 265 -1.02 14.77 1.82
CA THR A 265 -0.60 16.09 2.31
C THR A 265 -1.63 17.16 1.92
N ALA A 266 -1.49 18.34 2.51
CA ALA A 266 -2.35 19.47 2.14
C ALA A 266 -2.11 19.92 0.68
N GLU A 267 -0.90 19.74 0.16
CA GLU A 267 -0.54 20.01 -1.24
C GLU A 267 -1.27 19.04 -2.17
N MET A 268 -1.27 17.73 -1.84
CA MET A 268 -2.01 16.71 -2.58
C MET A 268 -3.51 17.01 -2.55
N ALA A 269 -4.06 17.31 -1.37
CA ALA A 269 -5.47 17.64 -1.23
C ALA A 269 -5.86 18.82 -2.12
N ARG A 270 -5.06 19.90 -2.15
CA ARG A 270 -5.29 21.05 -3.05
C ARG A 270 -5.21 20.64 -4.52
N ALA A 271 -4.18 19.90 -4.91
CA ALA A 271 -3.99 19.51 -6.31
C ALA A 271 -5.13 18.63 -6.83
N VAL A 272 -5.61 17.68 -6.02
CA VAL A 272 -6.64 16.74 -6.42
C VAL A 272 -8.05 17.35 -6.35
N THR A 273 -8.38 18.05 -5.25
CA THR A 273 -9.72 18.66 -5.09
C THR A 273 -9.89 19.94 -5.87
N GLY A 274 -8.81 20.68 -6.14
CA GLY A 274 -8.87 22.04 -6.70
C GLY A 274 -9.21 23.12 -5.67
N LEU A 275 -9.31 22.76 -4.37
CA LEU A 275 -9.65 23.71 -3.31
C LEU A 275 -8.39 24.46 -2.82
N ASP A 276 -8.26 25.74 -3.13
CA ASP A 276 -7.12 26.56 -2.67
C ASP A 276 -7.00 26.62 -1.14
N GLY A 277 -8.14 26.56 -0.43
CA GLY A 277 -8.24 26.56 1.03
C GLY A 277 -7.97 25.21 1.70
N ALA A 278 -7.59 24.14 0.98
CA ALA A 278 -7.50 22.77 1.52
C ALA A 278 -6.69 22.65 2.81
N ARG A 279 -5.57 23.39 2.93
CA ARG A 279 -4.74 23.40 4.15
C ARG A 279 -5.47 23.99 5.37
N ALA A 280 -6.25 25.05 5.18
CA ALA A 280 -7.04 25.68 6.25
C ALA A 280 -8.18 24.76 6.67
N LEU A 281 -8.90 24.17 5.71
CA LEU A 281 -9.96 23.20 5.95
C LEU A 281 -9.46 21.98 6.72
N LEU A 282 -8.29 21.42 6.34
CA LEU A 282 -7.68 20.29 7.04
C LEU A 282 -7.30 20.63 8.49
N ARG A 283 -6.76 21.81 8.74
CA ARG A 283 -6.43 22.25 10.12
C ARG A 283 -7.71 22.37 10.97
N GLU A 284 -8.75 22.96 10.42
CA GLU A 284 -10.03 23.11 11.10
C GLU A 284 -10.64 21.71 11.38
N LEU A 285 -10.74 20.88 10.38
CA LEU A 285 -11.27 19.51 10.50
C LEU A 285 -10.48 18.66 11.51
N THR A 286 -9.14 18.75 11.50
CA THR A 286 -8.29 18.04 12.47
C THR A 286 -8.51 18.57 13.89
N GLY A 287 -8.71 19.88 14.06
CA GLY A 287 -9.03 20.47 15.36
C GLY A 287 -10.41 20.11 15.91
N GLN A 288 -11.36 19.79 15.02
CA GLN A 288 -12.75 19.47 15.37
C GLN A 288 -13.06 17.98 15.39
N ASN A 289 -12.18 17.13 14.85
CA ASN A 289 -12.51 15.74 14.57
C ASN A 289 -11.38 14.76 14.93
N ALA A 290 -11.64 13.87 15.89
CA ALA A 290 -10.70 12.84 16.33
C ALA A 290 -10.44 11.74 15.27
N PHE A 291 -11.18 11.72 14.14
CA PHE A 291 -11.04 10.74 13.08
C PHE A 291 -10.07 11.15 11.96
N ILE A 292 -9.44 12.32 12.10
CA ILE A 292 -8.37 12.78 11.21
C ILE A 292 -7.10 12.89 12.03
N THR A 293 -6.10 12.10 11.68
CA THR A 293 -4.81 12.09 12.36
C THR A 293 -3.78 12.85 11.53
N HIS A 294 -3.07 13.75 12.18
CA HIS A 294 -1.87 14.39 11.64
C HIS A 294 -0.67 13.55 12.07
N LEU A 295 0.09 13.03 11.10
CA LEU A 295 1.19 12.12 11.39
C LEU A 295 2.39 12.87 12.01
N PRO A 296 3.34 12.16 12.66
CA PRO A 296 4.49 12.77 13.34
C PRO A 296 5.42 13.58 12.43
N ASP A 297 5.37 13.38 11.11
CA ASP A 297 6.14 14.15 10.13
C ASP A 297 5.68 15.62 10.00
N GLY A 298 4.54 15.96 10.64
CA GLY A 298 3.97 17.31 10.63
C GLY A 298 3.42 17.77 9.28
N ARG A 299 3.26 16.86 8.30
CA ARG A 299 2.81 17.18 6.92
C ARG A 299 1.69 16.29 6.42
N THR A 300 1.67 15.04 6.87
CA THR A 300 0.79 13.99 6.35
C THR A 300 -0.44 13.83 7.22
N TYR A 301 -1.59 13.70 6.57
CA TYR A 301 -2.89 13.42 7.18
C TYR A 301 -3.32 12.01 6.84
N ARG A 302 -4.02 11.37 7.76
CA ARG A 302 -4.64 10.07 7.59
C ARG A 302 -6.04 10.08 8.19
N PHE A 303 -7.01 9.54 7.45
CA PHE A 303 -8.35 9.34 7.98
C PHE A 303 -8.44 8.04 8.75
N HIS A 304 -9.10 8.09 9.89
CA HIS A 304 -9.58 6.88 10.54
C HIS A 304 -10.54 6.14 9.59
N HIS A 305 -10.45 4.80 9.55
CA HIS A 305 -11.18 4.04 8.54
C HIS A 305 -12.70 4.21 8.60
N LEU A 306 -13.29 4.52 9.75
CA LEU A 306 -14.72 4.85 9.81
C LEU A 306 -15.04 6.11 9.00
N LEU A 307 -14.28 7.20 9.21
CA LEU A 307 -14.40 8.40 8.38
C LEU A 307 -14.15 8.09 6.92
N LYS A 308 -13.09 7.32 6.63
CA LYS A 308 -12.74 6.92 5.26
C LYS A 308 -13.86 6.16 4.58
N SER A 309 -14.52 5.22 5.28
CA SER A 309 -15.65 4.46 4.72
C SER A 309 -16.86 5.33 4.46
N CYS A 310 -17.29 6.18 5.43
CA CYS A 310 -18.43 7.08 5.25
C CYS A 310 -18.18 8.12 4.15
N ALA A 311 -17.00 8.75 4.15
CA ALA A 311 -16.62 9.72 3.12
C ALA A 311 -16.43 9.03 1.74
N GLY A 312 -16.01 7.77 1.73
CA GLY A 312 -15.94 6.96 0.51
C GLY A 312 -17.29 6.68 -0.12
N ALA A 313 -18.33 6.48 0.69
CA ALA A 313 -19.70 6.38 0.20
C ALA A 313 -20.14 7.70 -0.46
N MET A 314 -19.83 8.86 0.15
CA MET A 314 -20.09 10.16 -0.45
C MET A 314 -19.33 10.36 -1.78
N PHE A 315 -18.07 9.87 -1.85
CA PHE A 315 -17.29 9.92 -3.10
C PHE A 315 -17.98 9.13 -4.22
N ALA A 316 -18.57 7.98 -3.92
CA ALA A 316 -19.26 7.15 -4.91
C ALA A 316 -20.46 7.86 -5.55
N GLU A 317 -21.04 8.86 -4.86
CA GLU A 317 -22.17 9.66 -5.33
C GLU A 317 -21.74 10.88 -6.17
N LEU A 318 -20.43 11.21 -6.21
CA LEU A 318 -19.93 12.33 -7.00
C LEU A 318 -20.05 12.04 -8.51
N THR A 319 -20.55 12.99 -9.26
CA THR A 319 -20.68 12.91 -10.73
C THR A 319 -19.32 12.92 -11.43
N GLU A 320 -18.34 13.63 -10.89
CA GLU A 320 -16.99 13.81 -11.49
C GLU A 320 -15.93 12.92 -10.84
N ARG A 321 -16.32 11.80 -10.25
CA ARG A 321 -15.39 10.93 -9.50
C ARG A 321 -14.22 10.43 -10.33
N GLU A 322 -14.42 10.14 -11.63
CA GLU A 322 -13.37 9.70 -12.54
C GLU A 322 -12.31 10.79 -12.72
N ALA A 323 -12.71 12.05 -12.83
CA ALA A 323 -11.78 13.17 -12.94
C ALA A 323 -10.93 13.36 -11.69
N TYR A 324 -11.49 13.13 -10.49
CA TYR A 324 -10.70 13.13 -9.26
C TYR A 324 -9.73 11.95 -9.21
N LEU A 325 -10.12 10.76 -9.64
CA LEU A 325 -9.23 9.61 -9.71
C LEU A 325 -8.09 9.86 -10.69
N ASP A 326 -8.32 10.52 -11.83
CA ASP A 326 -7.29 10.93 -12.76
C ASP A 326 -6.29 11.92 -12.13
N ARG A 327 -6.78 12.91 -11.39
CA ARG A 327 -5.90 13.86 -10.68
C ARG A 327 -5.04 13.17 -9.61
N PHE A 328 -5.56 12.12 -8.95
CA PHE A 328 -4.73 11.27 -8.09
C PHE A 328 -3.66 10.53 -8.90
N GLY A 329 -4.03 9.95 -10.04
CA GLY A 329 -3.09 9.32 -10.96
C GLY A 329 -1.97 10.27 -11.36
N ASP A 330 -2.32 11.48 -11.82
CA ASP A 330 -1.37 12.54 -12.20
C ASP A 330 -0.47 12.97 -11.03
N TRP A 331 -1.04 13.10 -9.82
CA TRP A 331 -0.28 13.41 -8.63
C TRP A 331 0.79 12.36 -8.35
N PHE A 332 0.42 11.09 -8.26
CA PHE A 332 1.35 10.00 -7.96
C PHE A 332 2.38 9.81 -9.07
N PHE A 333 1.97 9.94 -10.33
CA PHE A 333 2.87 9.89 -11.48
C PHE A 333 3.96 10.97 -11.41
N THR A 334 3.59 12.21 -11.15
CA THR A 334 4.53 13.34 -11.06
C THR A 334 5.42 13.29 -9.82
N HIS A 335 5.02 12.56 -8.78
CA HIS A 335 5.78 12.37 -7.55
C HIS A 335 6.55 11.04 -7.48
N GLY A 336 6.66 10.31 -8.62
CA GLY A 336 7.52 9.13 -8.74
C GLY A 336 6.97 7.88 -8.06
N ASP A 337 5.65 7.77 -7.93
CA ASP A 337 4.97 6.57 -7.41
C ASP A 337 4.09 5.92 -8.51
N PRO A 338 4.70 5.23 -9.49
CA PRO A 338 3.96 4.67 -10.61
C PRO A 338 2.96 3.59 -10.21
N LEU A 339 3.19 2.81 -9.15
CA LEU A 339 2.24 1.78 -8.73
C LEU A 339 0.92 2.38 -8.25
N ARG A 340 0.96 3.47 -7.48
CA ARG A 340 -0.27 4.17 -7.08
C ARG A 340 -0.90 4.89 -8.26
N ALA A 341 -0.11 5.49 -9.13
CA ALA A 341 -0.63 6.12 -10.36
C ALA A 341 -1.41 5.11 -11.20
N LEU A 342 -0.84 3.94 -11.50
CA LEU A 342 -1.48 2.86 -12.23
C LEU A 342 -2.81 2.43 -11.58
N ARG A 343 -2.84 2.29 -10.26
CA ARG A 343 -4.06 1.93 -9.52
C ARG A 343 -5.18 2.95 -9.70
N PHE A 344 -4.85 4.24 -9.64
CA PHE A 344 -5.85 5.30 -9.81
C PHE A 344 -6.33 5.41 -11.25
N TYR A 345 -5.46 5.36 -12.24
CA TYR A 345 -5.85 5.35 -13.65
C TYR A 345 -6.67 4.11 -14.04
N ALA A 346 -6.37 2.94 -13.44
CA ALA A 346 -7.17 1.75 -13.64
C ALA A 346 -8.60 1.89 -13.10
N ARG A 347 -8.77 2.63 -12.00
CA ARG A 347 -10.08 2.91 -11.38
C ARG A 347 -10.87 3.98 -12.12
N SER A 348 -10.22 4.98 -12.68
CA SER A 348 -10.87 6.00 -13.52
C SER A 348 -11.20 5.50 -14.94
N GLY A 349 -10.55 4.41 -15.37
CA GLY A 349 -10.64 3.94 -16.75
C GLY A 349 -9.73 4.69 -17.73
N ASN A 350 -8.77 5.49 -17.24
CA ASN A 350 -7.85 6.27 -18.04
C ASN A 350 -6.71 5.39 -18.59
N ALA A 351 -6.98 4.74 -19.74
CA ALA A 351 -6.01 3.90 -20.42
C ALA A 351 -4.75 4.68 -20.84
N ALA A 352 -4.90 5.93 -21.29
CA ALA A 352 -3.76 6.75 -21.73
C ALA A 352 -2.80 7.09 -20.59
N GLY A 353 -3.32 7.51 -19.42
CA GLY A 353 -2.51 7.77 -18.24
C GLY A 353 -1.82 6.51 -17.72
N TRP A 354 -2.54 5.40 -17.76
CA TRP A 354 -2.01 4.10 -17.33
C TRP A 354 -0.86 3.62 -18.23
N LEU A 355 -1.05 3.63 -19.57
CA LEU A 355 -0.03 3.21 -20.54
C LEU A 355 1.20 4.13 -20.49
N ARG A 356 1.01 5.45 -20.42
CA ARG A 356 2.11 6.41 -20.21
C ARG A 356 2.94 6.05 -18.99
N THR A 357 2.28 5.72 -17.88
CA THR A 357 2.96 5.35 -16.63
C THR A 357 3.79 4.07 -16.81
N VAL A 358 3.25 3.06 -17.51
CA VAL A 358 3.99 1.82 -17.83
C VAL A 358 5.20 2.10 -18.70
N ALA A 359 5.06 2.94 -19.72
CA ALA A 359 6.14 3.29 -20.64
C ALA A 359 7.28 4.01 -19.90
N GLU A 360 6.96 5.00 -19.05
CA GLU A 360 7.97 5.76 -18.30
C GLU A 360 8.62 4.96 -17.17
N ASP A 361 7.87 4.09 -16.50
CA ASP A 361 8.43 3.15 -15.51
C ASP A 361 9.36 2.11 -16.15
N ALA A 362 9.26 1.91 -17.45
CA ALA A 362 9.93 0.83 -18.19
C ALA A 362 9.73 -0.55 -17.52
N GLY A 363 8.63 -0.72 -16.79
CA GLY A 363 8.22 -1.94 -16.12
C GLY A 363 9.04 -2.29 -14.86
N VAL A 364 9.80 -1.36 -14.28
CA VAL A 364 10.62 -1.62 -13.08
C VAL A 364 9.75 -1.91 -11.87
N GLN A 365 8.86 -0.98 -11.51
CA GLN A 365 7.94 -1.17 -10.40
C GLN A 365 6.76 -2.07 -10.76
N LEU A 366 6.34 -2.04 -12.04
CA LEU A 366 5.33 -2.96 -12.56
C LEU A 366 5.69 -4.45 -12.32
N ALA A 367 6.98 -4.77 -12.20
CA ALA A 367 7.43 -6.12 -11.85
C ALA A 367 6.82 -6.65 -10.54
N SER A 368 6.50 -5.76 -9.61
CA SER A 368 5.91 -6.09 -8.31
C SER A 368 4.37 -6.16 -8.34
N ALA A 369 3.73 -5.82 -9.47
CA ALA A 369 2.28 -5.91 -9.60
C ALA A 369 1.81 -7.36 -9.82
N ASP A 370 0.57 -7.66 -9.41
CA ASP A 370 -0.06 -8.93 -9.74
C ASP A 370 -0.35 -9.01 -11.25
N PRO A 371 0.20 -9.99 -11.98
CA PRO A 371 -0.06 -10.17 -13.40
C PRO A 371 -1.54 -10.27 -13.73
N ALA A 372 -2.33 -10.95 -12.90
CA ALA A 372 -3.76 -11.12 -13.11
C ALA A 372 -4.51 -9.78 -13.08
N GLU A 373 -4.18 -8.89 -12.14
CA GLU A 373 -4.77 -7.55 -12.07
C GLU A 373 -4.37 -6.69 -13.28
N VAL A 374 -3.11 -6.77 -13.69
CA VAL A 374 -2.61 -6.04 -14.87
C VAL A 374 -3.35 -6.46 -16.13
N PHE A 375 -3.47 -7.77 -16.39
CA PHE A 375 -4.17 -8.27 -17.57
C PHE A 375 -5.68 -8.03 -17.51
N ALA A 376 -6.31 -8.16 -16.34
CA ALA A 376 -7.71 -7.80 -16.17
C ALA A 376 -7.97 -6.31 -16.45
N CYS A 377 -6.99 -5.45 -16.18
CA CYS A 377 -7.06 -4.03 -16.52
C CYS A 377 -6.98 -3.83 -18.05
N LEU A 378 -6.04 -4.48 -18.72
CA LEU A 378 -5.88 -4.42 -20.18
C LEU A 378 -7.11 -4.96 -20.93
N ASP A 379 -7.71 -6.05 -20.44
CA ASP A 379 -8.90 -6.68 -21.04
C ASP A 379 -10.14 -5.78 -21.03
N ARG A 380 -10.19 -4.77 -20.16
CA ARG A 380 -11.31 -3.80 -20.11
C ARG A 380 -11.24 -2.70 -21.14
N TRP A 381 -10.06 -2.44 -21.73
CA TRP A 381 -9.88 -1.33 -22.65
C TRP A 381 -9.99 -1.75 -24.11
N PRO A 382 -10.53 -0.88 -24.98
CA PRO A 382 -10.60 -1.16 -26.41
C PRO A 382 -9.19 -1.21 -27.01
N ARG A 383 -9.05 -2.04 -28.06
CA ARG A 383 -7.75 -2.22 -28.77
C ARG A 383 -7.12 -0.94 -29.25
N GLU A 384 -7.96 0.03 -29.66
CA GLU A 384 -7.54 1.36 -30.13
C GLU A 384 -6.81 2.13 -29.03
N ALA A 385 -7.33 2.08 -27.80
CA ALA A 385 -6.69 2.74 -26.65
C ALA A 385 -5.35 2.09 -26.32
N LEU A 386 -5.26 0.75 -26.37
CA LEU A 386 -4.01 0.02 -26.11
C LEU A 386 -2.93 0.32 -27.17
N ARG A 387 -3.31 0.46 -28.43
CA ARG A 387 -2.39 0.79 -29.53
C ARG A 387 -1.87 2.23 -29.52
N ALA A 388 -2.48 3.10 -28.72
CA ALA A 388 -2.07 4.50 -28.64
C ALA A 388 -0.67 4.70 -28.06
N ASP A 389 -0.16 3.76 -27.26
CA ASP A 389 1.20 3.80 -26.71
C ASP A 389 1.98 2.49 -27.02
N PRO A 390 2.65 2.42 -28.19
CA PRO A 390 3.44 1.24 -28.57
C PRO A 390 4.61 0.96 -27.61
N THR A 391 5.17 1.97 -26.93
CA THR A 391 6.25 1.78 -25.95
C THR A 391 5.75 1.01 -24.73
N ALA A 392 4.56 1.33 -24.27
CA ALA A 392 3.92 0.57 -23.17
C ALA A 392 3.70 -0.89 -23.58
N LEU A 393 3.30 -1.16 -24.83
CA LEU A 393 3.12 -2.55 -25.32
C LEU A 393 4.44 -3.32 -25.32
N LEU A 394 5.56 -2.71 -25.70
CA LEU A 394 6.89 -3.34 -25.61
C LEU A 394 7.25 -3.68 -24.15
N VAL A 395 7.01 -2.75 -23.23
CA VAL A 395 7.26 -2.98 -21.79
C VAL A 395 6.40 -4.12 -21.26
N LEU A 396 5.10 -4.13 -21.61
CA LEU A 396 4.15 -5.18 -21.20
C LEU A 396 4.50 -6.54 -21.81
N MET A 397 4.97 -6.61 -23.05
CA MET A 397 5.46 -7.87 -23.66
C MET A 397 6.61 -8.45 -22.84
N ARG A 398 7.57 -7.63 -22.44
CA ARG A 398 8.70 -8.08 -21.61
C ARG A 398 8.24 -8.55 -20.24
N ARG A 399 7.28 -7.86 -19.62
CA ARG A 399 6.71 -8.28 -18.34
C ARG A 399 5.91 -9.56 -18.46
N ALA A 400 5.09 -9.70 -19.50
CA ALA A 400 4.37 -10.95 -19.78
C ALA A 400 5.32 -12.15 -19.94
N PHE A 401 6.47 -11.95 -20.61
CA PHE A 401 7.51 -12.98 -20.67
C PHE A 401 8.05 -13.33 -19.28
N SER A 402 8.42 -12.32 -18.47
CA SER A 402 8.97 -12.52 -17.11
C SER A 402 7.96 -13.22 -16.19
N TRP A 403 6.68 -12.95 -16.35
CA TRP A 403 5.57 -13.60 -15.63
C TRP A 403 5.18 -14.97 -16.19
N ARG A 404 5.86 -15.44 -17.28
CA ARG A 404 5.57 -16.70 -18.00
C ARG A 404 4.20 -16.72 -18.69
N GLU A 405 3.61 -15.56 -18.92
CA GLU A 405 2.32 -15.36 -19.59
C GLU A 405 2.50 -15.26 -21.11
N ILE A 406 3.05 -16.33 -21.73
CA ILE A 406 3.41 -16.31 -23.15
C ILE A 406 2.22 -16.05 -24.07
N PRO A 407 1.00 -16.59 -23.85
CA PRO A 407 -0.15 -16.24 -24.69
C PRO A 407 -0.47 -14.74 -24.66
N ARG A 408 -0.36 -14.11 -23.49
CA ARG A 408 -0.55 -12.65 -23.33
C ARG A 408 0.54 -11.85 -24.06
N MET A 409 1.79 -12.29 -23.94
CA MET A 409 2.91 -11.69 -24.67
C MET A 409 2.66 -11.68 -26.20
N LEU A 410 2.17 -12.79 -26.74
CA LEU A 410 1.87 -12.91 -28.18
C LEU A 410 0.69 -12.02 -28.59
N ALA A 411 -0.35 -11.92 -27.78
CA ALA A 411 -1.47 -11.01 -28.03
C ALA A 411 -1.02 -9.53 -28.02
N LEU A 412 -0.14 -9.15 -27.08
CA LEU A 412 0.45 -7.80 -27.02
C LEU A 412 1.36 -7.52 -28.23
N ARG A 413 2.14 -8.50 -28.70
CA ARG A 413 2.90 -8.40 -29.97
C ARG A 413 2.00 -8.07 -31.13
N ASP A 414 0.88 -8.76 -31.28
CA ASP A 414 -0.03 -8.56 -32.41
C ASP A 414 -0.61 -7.13 -32.37
N LEU A 415 -0.98 -6.64 -31.18
CA LEU A 415 -1.38 -5.23 -30.98
C LEU A 415 -0.27 -4.24 -31.34
N LEU A 416 0.98 -4.53 -30.97
CA LEU A 416 2.14 -3.70 -31.28
C LEU A 416 2.37 -3.64 -32.80
N LEU A 417 2.29 -4.76 -33.51
CA LEU A 417 2.47 -4.78 -34.97
C LEU A 417 1.34 -4.01 -35.68
N GLU A 418 0.10 -4.16 -35.22
CA GLU A 418 -1.02 -3.34 -35.72
C GLU A 418 -0.77 -1.83 -35.48
N ALA A 419 -0.23 -1.47 -34.31
CA ALA A 419 0.13 -0.08 -34.02
C ALA A 419 1.26 0.43 -34.91
N ALA A 420 2.29 -0.40 -35.17
CA ALA A 420 3.41 -0.07 -36.07
C ALA A 420 2.97 0.09 -37.51
N ASP A 421 1.93 -0.64 -37.98
CA ASP A 421 1.36 -0.50 -39.33
C ASP A 421 0.36 0.65 -39.47
N GLY A 422 0.02 1.29 -38.36
CA GLY A 422 -0.91 2.41 -38.29
C GLY A 422 -0.41 3.67 -39.04
N PRO A 423 -1.31 4.59 -39.37
CA PRO A 423 -0.93 5.87 -39.98
C PRO A 423 -0.19 6.76 -38.99
N GLY A 424 0.67 7.64 -39.49
CA GLY A 424 1.32 8.70 -38.70
C GLY A 424 2.71 8.38 -38.16
N LEU A 425 3.20 7.15 -38.26
CA LEU A 425 4.57 6.79 -37.91
C LEU A 425 5.50 6.93 -39.09
N SER A 426 6.70 7.48 -38.85
CA SER A 426 7.78 7.46 -39.85
C SER A 426 8.29 6.03 -40.07
N GLU A 427 8.95 5.80 -41.23
CA GLU A 427 9.55 4.49 -41.52
C GLU A 427 10.57 4.08 -40.47
N SER A 428 11.37 5.03 -39.99
CA SER A 428 12.33 4.80 -38.93
C SER A 428 11.63 4.38 -37.58
N ALA A 429 10.54 5.09 -37.21
CA ALA A 429 9.81 4.74 -35.98
C ALA A 429 9.14 3.36 -36.09
N ARG A 430 8.64 2.99 -37.26
CA ARG A 430 8.12 1.63 -37.51
C ARG A 430 9.21 0.58 -37.40
N GLY A 431 10.38 0.86 -37.97
CA GLY A 431 11.56 0.01 -37.89
C GLY A 431 12.01 -0.19 -36.44
N ASP A 432 12.06 0.89 -35.67
CA ASP A 432 12.41 0.84 -34.27
C ASP A 432 11.46 -0.06 -33.44
N LEU A 433 10.14 0.09 -33.63
CA LEU A 433 9.13 -0.73 -32.93
C LEU A 433 9.23 -2.21 -33.32
N ARG A 434 9.35 -2.51 -34.61
CA ARG A 434 9.48 -3.88 -35.10
C ARG A 434 10.78 -4.53 -34.66
N GLY A 435 11.88 -3.79 -34.72
CA GLY A 435 13.19 -4.26 -34.31
C GLY A 435 13.23 -4.54 -32.80
N GLU A 436 12.68 -3.66 -31.98
CA GLU A 436 12.59 -3.89 -30.53
C GLU A 436 11.63 -5.05 -30.19
N CYS A 437 10.56 -5.23 -30.99
CA CYS A 437 9.71 -6.42 -30.91
C CYS A 437 10.51 -7.70 -31.18
N ASP A 438 11.36 -7.71 -32.22
CA ASP A 438 12.22 -8.86 -32.55
C ASP A 438 13.18 -9.18 -31.38
N LEU A 439 13.77 -8.15 -30.75
CA LEU A 439 14.61 -8.33 -29.55
C LEU A 439 13.83 -9.03 -28.41
N ILE A 440 12.60 -8.61 -28.16
CA ILE A 440 11.77 -9.22 -27.11
C ILE A 440 11.37 -10.64 -27.49
N MET A 441 10.98 -10.87 -28.76
CA MET A 441 10.63 -12.20 -29.27
C MET A 441 11.80 -13.18 -29.24
N SER A 442 13.04 -12.69 -29.31
CA SER A 442 14.25 -13.54 -29.19
C SER A 442 14.32 -14.27 -27.84
N PHE A 443 13.66 -13.77 -26.80
CA PHE A 443 13.59 -14.43 -25.50
C PHE A 443 12.90 -15.80 -25.56
N LEU A 444 11.98 -16.01 -26.51
CA LEU A 444 11.33 -17.31 -26.72
C LEU A 444 12.25 -18.33 -27.38
N CYS A 445 13.34 -17.86 -27.98
CA CYS A 445 14.32 -18.66 -28.72
C CYS A 445 15.63 -18.85 -27.95
N TYR A 446 15.66 -18.62 -26.63
CA TYR A 446 16.87 -18.63 -25.81
C TYR A 446 17.66 -19.94 -25.81
N ASN A 447 17.04 -21.04 -26.26
CA ASN A 447 17.67 -22.37 -26.41
C ASN A 447 17.97 -22.72 -27.88
N ASP A 448 17.83 -21.75 -28.80
CA ASP A 448 18.10 -21.91 -30.22
C ASP A 448 18.89 -20.67 -30.68
N ILE A 449 20.22 -20.75 -30.62
CA ILE A 449 21.13 -19.63 -30.91
C ILE A 449 20.96 -19.12 -32.34
N ALA A 450 20.66 -20.01 -33.30
CA ALA A 450 20.49 -19.61 -34.70
C ALA A 450 19.24 -18.74 -34.88
N LYS A 451 18.12 -19.13 -34.29
CA LYS A 451 16.88 -18.35 -34.33
C LYS A 451 17.02 -17.05 -33.53
N MET A 452 17.61 -17.09 -32.34
CA MET A 452 17.85 -15.92 -31.53
C MET A 452 18.69 -14.89 -32.28
N SER A 453 19.82 -15.32 -32.87
CA SER A 453 20.70 -14.47 -33.66
C SER A 453 20.03 -13.94 -34.93
N ALA A 454 19.13 -14.70 -35.57
CA ALA A 454 18.36 -14.21 -36.69
C ALA A 454 17.47 -13.02 -36.31
N LEU A 455 16.79 -13.09 -35.14
CA LEU A 455 15.97 -12.00 -34.62
C LEU A 455 16.81 -10.79 -34.23
N HIS A 456 17.98 -10.99 -33.60
CA HIS A 456 18.90 -9.89 -33.28
C HIS A 456 19.44 -9.20 -34.53
N ARG A 457 19.81 -9.95 -35.59
CA ARG A 457 20.19 -9.38 -36.88
C ARG A 457 19.04 -8.59 -37.54
N SER A 458 17.80 -9.10 -37.44
CA SER A 458 16.61 -8.39 -37.90
C SER A 458 16.43 -7.07 -37.16
N ALA A 459 16.53 -7.09 -35.82
CA ALA A 459 16.45 -5.90 -34.99
C ALA A 459 17.52 -4.87 -35.34
N CYS A 460 18.80 -5.26 -35.47
CA CYS A 460 19.91 -4.37 -35.80
C CYS A 460 19.74 -3.70 -37.16
N ARG A 461 19.07 -4.34 -38.15
CA ARG A 461 18.78 -3.76 -39.45
C ARG A 461 17.63 -2.74 -39.43
N GLN A 462 16.69 -2.93 -38.52
CA GLN A 462 15.46 -2.13 -38.46
C GLN A 462 15.58 -0.95 -37.51
N MET A 463 16.33 -1.11 -36.40
CA MET A 463 16.41 -0.09 -35.36
C MET A 463 17.42 1.01 -35.72
N SER A 464 16.97 2.26 -35.58
CA SER A 464 17.81 3.45 -35.67
C SER A 464 18.28 3.97 -34.31
N ARG A 465 17.76 3.42 -33.22
CA ARG A 465 18.06 3.80 -31.83
C ARG A 465 18.13 2.57 -30.94
N PRO A 466 18.75 2.69 -29.74
CA PRO A 466 18.67 1.64 -28.72
C PRO A 466 17.23 1.36 -28.25
N ALA A 467 17.02 0.16 -27.68
CA ALA A 467 15.75 -0.22 -27.06
C ALA A 467 15.32 0.78 -25.97
N VAL A 468 14.05 1.19 -25.96
CA VAL A 468 13.48 2.15 -25.01
C VAL A 468 12.67 1.48 -23.91
N SER A 469 12.18 0.27 -24.14
CA SER A 469 11.45 -0.51 -23.14
C SER A 469 12.34 -1.07 -22.01
N ILE A 470 13.66 -0.87 -22.11
CA ILE A 470 14.66 -1.33 -21.14
C ILE A 470 15.42 -0.12 -20.60
N ARG A 471 15.51 0.03 -19.28
CA ARG A 471 16.39 1.04 -18.69
C ARG A 471 17.85 0.66 -18.90
N ARG A 472 18.69 1.63 -19.26
CA ARG A 472 20.12 1.44 -19.57
C ARG A 472 20.90 0.73 -18.46
N TYR A 473 20.51 0.92 -17.20
CA TYR A 473 21.14 0.33 -16.01
C TYR A 473 20.19 -0.56 -15.22
N GLY A 474 19.12 -1.07 -15.86
CA GLY A 474 18.18 -1.99 -15.25
C GLY A 474 18.75 -3.40 -15.13
N SER A 475 18.14 -4.22 -14.27
CA SER A 475 18.45 -5.64 -14.15
C SER A 475 18.21 -6.36 -15.48
N PHE A 476 19.12 -7.28 -15.83
CA PHE A 476 18.93 -8.14 -16.99
C PHE A 476 17.72 -9.07 -16.74
N THR A 477 16.90 -9.30 -17.73
CA THR A 477 15.62 -10.06 -17.62
C THR A 477 15.81 -11.49 -17.11
N PHE A 478 16.99 -12.06 -17.31
CA PHE A 478 17.28 -13.47 -16.99
C PHE A 478 18.29 -13.65 -15.84
N GLY A 479 18.70 -12.63 -15.15
CA GLY A 479 19.83 -12.68 -14.23
C GLY A 479 21.16 -12.78 -15.00
N SER A 480 22.14 -13.49 -14.46
CA SER A 480 23.45 -13.67 -15.09
C SER A 480 23.77 -15.16 -15.34
N PRO A 481 22.96 -15.91 -16.11
CA PRO A 481 23.36 -17.24 -16.46
C PRO A 481 24.55 -17.19 -17.43
N SER A 482 25.45 -18.17 -17.34
CA SER A 482 26.48 -18.34 -18.37
C SER A 482 25.80 -18.50 -19.74
N VAL A 483 26.29 -17.78 -20.74
CA VAL A 483 25.80 -17.88 -22.13
C VAL A 483 25.79 -19.34 -22.60
N LEU A 484 26.80 -20.12 -22.22
CA LEU A 484 26.87 -21.55 -22.54
C LEU A 484 25.73 -22.34 -21.90
N MET A 485 25.33 -22.04 -20.65
CA MET A 485 24.19 -22.70 -20.01
C MET A 485 22.85 -22.35 -20.66
N MET A 486 22.74 -21.17 -21.24
CA MET A 486 21.52 -20.74 -21.94
C MET A 486 21.30 -21.49 -23.25
N PHE A 487 22.36 -21.79 -23.97
CA PHE A 487 22.27 -22.28 -25.35
C PHE A 487 22.59 -23.76 -25.54
N HIS A 488 23.40 -24.34 -24.65
CA HIS A 488 23.76 -25.77 -24.75
C HIS A 488 22.62 -26.64 -24.21
N ARG A 489 21.85 -27.24 -25.14
CA ARG A 489 20.68 -28.09 -24.82
C ARG A 489 20.80 -29.52 -25.35
N THR A 490 21.56 -29.72 -26.40
CA THR A 490 21.62 -31.00 -27.07
C THR A 490 23.02 -31.60 -26.91
N PRO A 491 23.18 -32.71 -26.17
CA PRO A 491 24.48 -33.39 -26.04
C PRO A 491 25.11 -33.70 -27.40
N GLY A 492 26.38 -33.42 -27.54
CA GLY A 492 27.13 -33.66 -28.78
C GLY A 492 27.15 -32.50 -29.78
N GLN A 493 26.31 -31.49 -29.63
CA GLN A 493 26.24 -30.34 -30.59
C GLN A 493 27.03 -29.10 -30.12
N MET A 494 27.83 -29.19 -29.07
CA MET A 494 28.52 -28.02 -28.50
C MET A 494 29.41 -27.29 -29.53
N ALA A 495 30.14 -28.01 -30.39
CA ALA A 495 31.02 -27.42 -31.39
C ALA A 495 30.20 -26.59 -32.44
N GLU A 496 29.04 -27.11 -32.87
CA GLU A 496 28.18 -26.40 -33.78
C GLU A 496 27.54 -25.16 -33.15
N GLU A 497 27.05 -25.30 -31.91
CA GLU A 497 26.49 -24.19 -31.10
C GLU A 497 27.54 -23.08 -30.89
N VAL A 498 28.80 -23.43 -30.55
CA VAL A 498 29.88 -22.46 -30.39
C VAL A 498 30.22 -21.76 -31.72
N ALA A 499 30.22 -22.51 -32.85
CA ALA A 499 30.43 -21.92 -34.16
C ALA A 499 29.33 -20.86 -34.50
N VAL A 500 28.06 -21.19 -34.27
CA VAL A 500 26.93 -20.26 -34.49
C VAL A 500 27.04 -19.05 -33.53
N MET A 501 27.43 -19.24 -32.29
CA MET A 501 27.66 -18.16 -31.34
C MET A 501 28.79 -17.24 -31.83
N HIS A 502 29.89 -17.77 -32.26
CA HIS A 502 31.03 -17.00 -32.76
C HIS A 502 30.63 -16.16 -33.99
N GLU A 503 29.89 -16.75 -34.94
CA GLU A 503 29.37 -16.05 -36.09
C GLU A 503 28.39 -14.94 -35.71
N SER A 504 27.70 -15.08 -34.61
CA SER A 504 26.68 -14.13 -34.13
C SER A 504 27.23 -13.06 -33.19
N MET A 505 28.46 -13.20 -32.68
CA MET A 505 29.12 -12.26 -31.73
C MET A 505 29.01 -10.77 -32.08
N PRO A 506 29.09 -10.35 -33.37
CA PRO A 506 28.95 -8.93 -33.74
C PRO A 506 27.58 -8.29 -33.40
N TYR A 507 26.59 -9.08 -33.02
CA TYR A 507 25.22 -8.66 -32.74
C TYR A 507 24.86 -8.64 -31.25
N TYR A 508 25.81 -9.03 -30.40
CA TYR A 508 25.72 -9.03 -28.95
C TYR A 508 26.72 -8.04 -28.34
#